data_daeee7116b8e60ee3b28dce2a252bb85
#
_entry.id   daeee7116b8e60ee3b28dce2a252bb85
#
_cell.length_a   1.000
_cell.length_b   1.000
_cell.length_c   1.000
_cell.angle_alpha   90.00
_cell.angle_beta   90.00
_cell.angle_gamma   90.00
#
_symmetry.space_group_name_H-M   'P 1'
#
loop_
_entity.id
_entity.type
_entity.pdbx_description
1 polymer ?
#
loop_
_entity_poly.entity_id
_entity_poly.type
_entity_poly.pdbx_seq_one_letter_code
_entity_poly.pdbx_strand_id
1 'polypeptide(L)'
;MRTYLVTGGAGFIGSNYIHYMFKKYDNEIRIINVDKLTYAGNLENLKDIEDRENYTFVKADICDADAINKIFEENEIDRVVHFAAESHVDRSIKNPDVFVKTNVLGTLVMLNAAKAAWELPDGTFKEGKKFLHVSTDEVYGSLEEEGEYFYETTPYDPHSPYSASKASSDMLVKSYMDTYKFPANITNCSNNYGPYQFPEKLIPLIINNALQGKSLPVYGDGKNVRDWLYVEDHAKGIDMVQEKGRLFETYNIGGHNEKQNIQIIHIILDTLQEMLPEGDPRKELVSEKLITYVEDRKGHDRRYAIAPDKIKEEVGWYPETMFEDGIRLTCLLYTSPSPR
;
A
#
# COMPACT_ATOMS: atom_id res chain seq x y z
N MET A 1 17.52 -19.62 -6.24
CA MET A 1 16.25 -18.89 -6.48
C MET A 1 15.71 -18.52 -5.11
N ARG A 2 15.46 -17.22 -4.85
CA ARG A 2 14.88 -16.76 -3.57
C ARG A 2 13.36 -16.89 -3.59
N THR A 3 12.78 -17.35 -2.49
CA THR A 3 11.33 -17.49 -2.34
C THR A 3 10.76 -16.33 -1.49
N TYR A 4 9.83 -15.61 -2.07
CA TYR A 4 9.08 -14.52 -1.43
C TYR A 4 7.69 -15.00 -1.04
N LEU A 5 7.29 -14.81 0.20
CA LEU A 5 5.90 -14.88 0.64
C LEU A 5 5.33 -13.47 0.65
N VAL A 6 4.36 -13.22 -0.22
CA VAL A 6 3.66 -11.94 -0.32
C VAL A 6 2.25 -12.12 0.20
N THR A 7 1.86 -11.41 1.25
CA THR A 7 0.48 -11.44 1.76
C THR A 7 -0.29 -10.23 1.26
N GLY A 8 -1.57 -10.39 0.92
CA GLY A 8 -2.36 -9.32 0.33
C GLY A 8 -1.99 -9.00 -1.12
N GLY A 9 -1.37 -9.98 -1.81
CA GLY A 9 -0.86 -9.78 -3.16
C GLY A 9 -1.93 -9.70 -4.26
N ALA A 10 -3.19 -10.06 -3.98
CA ALA A 10 -4.30 -9.84 -4.90
C ALA A 10 -4.93 -8.43 -4.75
N GLY A 11 -4.49 -7.66 -3.75
CA GLY A 11 -4.89 -6.26 -3.54
C GLY A 11 -4.12 -5.29 -4.45
N PHE A 12 -4.42 -3.99 -4.31
CA PHE A 12 -3.87 -2.91 -5.13
C PHE A 12 -2.32 -2.85 -5.08
N ILE A 13 -1.74 -2.60 -3.90
CA ILE A 13 -0.29 -2.41 -3.77
C ILE A 13 0.43 -3.73 -3.98
N GLY A 14 -0.10 -4.83 -3.41
CA GLY A 14 0.51 -6.15 -3.50
C GLY A 14 0.60 -6.68 -4.93
N SER A 15 -0.43 -6.49 -5.77
CA SER A 15 -0.39 -6.91 -7.17
C SER A 15 0.65 -6.12 -7.99
N ASN A 16 0.72 -4.80 -7.79
CA ASN A 16 1.76 -3.98 -8.42
C ASN A 16 3.17 -4.39 -7.99
N TYR A 17 3.35 -4.72 -6.70
CA TYR A 17 4.63 -5.23 -6.20
C TYR A 17 5.00 -6.55 -6.88
N ILE A 18 4.06 -7.50 -7.01
CA ILE A 18 4.30 -8.79 -7.66
C ILE A 18 4.68 -8.59 -9.14
N HIS A 19 3.96 -7.72 -9.88
CA HIS A 19 4.31 -7.37 -11.27
C HIS A 19 5.71 -6.76 -11.37
N TYR A 20 6.03 -5.79 -10.49
CA TYR A 20 7.35 -5.19 -10.45
C TYR A 20 8.45 -6.23 -10.20
N MET A 21 8.24 -7.15 -9.25
CA MET A 21 9.20 -8.21 -8.93
C MET A 21 9.45 -9.14 -10.10
N PHE A 22 8.41 -9.61 -10.79
CA PHE A 22 8.58 -10.45 -11.99
C PHE A 22 9.18 -9.70 -13.18
N LYS A 23 8.84 -8.42 -13.36
CA LYS A 23 9.47 -7.57 -14.39
C LYS A 23 10.98 -7.42 -14.15
N LYS A 24 11.40 -7.35 -12.88
CA LYS A 24 12.82 -7.12 -12.51
C LYS A 24 13.63 -8.40 -12.41
N TYR A 25 13.10 -9.46 -11.82
CA TYR A 25 13.85 -10.66 -11.44
C TYR A 25 13.47 -11.90 -12.24
N ASP A 26 12.35 -11.87 -12.95
CA ASP A 26 11.82 -12.95 -13.80
C ASP A 26 11.88 -14.33 -13.11
N ASN A 27 12.74 -15.24 -13.61
CA ASN A 27 12.89 -16.61 -13.10
C ASN A 27 13.92 -16.75 -11.96
N GLU A 28 14.52 -15.65 -11.51
CA GLU A 28 15.47 -15.67 -10.39
C GLU A 28 14.77 -15.78 -9.02
N ILE A 29 13.49 -15.49 -8.97
CA ILE A 29 12.66 -15.52 -7.76
C ILE A 29 11.46 -16.46 -7.92
N ARG A 30 10.93 -16.92 -6.78
CA ARG A 30 9.61 -17.54 -6.66
C ARG A 30 8.74 -16.71 -5.75
N ILE A 31 7.48 -16.52 -6.10
CA ILE A 31 6.50 -15.81 -5.28
C ILE A 31 5.37 -16.75 -4.87
N ILE A 32 5.12 -16.83 -3.56
CA ILE A 32 3.94 -17.42 -2.97
C ILE A 32 3.05 -16.26 -2.53
N ASN A 33 1.92 -16.07 -3.20
CA ASN A 33 0.96 -15.02 -2.90
C ASN A 33 -0.15 -15.56 -2.01
N VAL A 34 -0.28 -15.03 -0.81
CA VAL A 34 -1.34 -15.39 0.15
C VAL A 34 -2.35 -14.27 0.23
N ASP A 35 -3.59 -14.55 -0.12
CA ASP A 35 -4.68 -13.58 -0.01
C ASP A 35 -5.99 -14.28 0.39
N LYS A 36 -6.75 -13.64 1.26
CA LYS A 36 -8.06 -14.13 1.69
C LYS A 36 -9.15 -13.88 0.65
N LEU A 37 -8.89 -12.98 -0.32
CA LEU A 37 -9.85 -12.49 -1.30
C LEU A 37 -11.08 -11.85 -0.64
N THR A 38 -10.84 -10.86 0.20
CA THR A 38 -11.89 -10.00 0.73
C THR A 38 -12.36 -9.02 -0.35
N TYR A 39 -13.11 -7.99 0.00
CA TYR A 39 -13.71 -7.06 -0.96
C TYR A 39 -12.72 -6.37 -1.92
N ALA A 40 -11.46 -6.19 -1.53
CA ALA A 40 -10.44 -5.50 -2.32
C ALA A 40 -9.44 -6.46 -3.01
N GLY A 41 -9.46 -7.74 -2.69
CA GLY A 41 -8.63 -8.76 -3.33
C GLY A 41 -9.27 -9.23 -4.65
N ASN A 42 -8.53 -9.11 -5.76
CA ASN A 42 -9.00 -9.46 -7.09
C ASN A 42 -7.90 -10.18 -7.88
N LEU A 43 -8.10 -11.45 -8.21
CA LEU A 43 -7.13 -12.26 -8.97
C LEU A 43 -6.98 -11.78 -10.43
N GLU A 44 -7.96 -11.07 -10.99
CA GLU A 44 -7.82 -10.47 -12.32
C GLU A 44 -6.64 -9.49 -12.39
N ASN A 45 -6.23 -8.91 -11.25
CA ASN A 45 -5.04 -8.07 -11.17
C ASN A 45 -3.74 -8.82 -11.53
N LEU A 46 -3.74 -10.15 -11.47
CA LEU A 46 -2.58 -11.02 -11.65
C LEU A 46 -2.78 -12.05 -12.78
N LYS A 47 -3.80 -11.83 -13.63
CA LYS A 47 -4.20 -12.77 -14.68
C LYS A 47 -3.08 -13.10 -15.67
N ASP A 48 -2.24 -12.13 -16.00
CA ASP A 48 -1.14 -12.24 -16.94
C ASP A 48 0.08 -13.02 -16.40
N ILE A 49 0.10 -13.30 -15.10
CA ILE A 49 1.18 -14.03 -14.43
C ILE A 49 0.72 -15.32 -13.75
N GLU A 50 -0.57 -15.63 -13.75
CA GLU A 50 -1.13 -16.76 -12.98
C GLU A 50 -0.55 -18.12 -13.40
N ASP A 51 -0.17 -18.28 -14.67
CA ASP A 51 0.36 -19.53 -15.24
C ASP A 51 1.89 -19.67 -15.13
N ARG A 52 2.58 -18.72 -14.45
CA ARG A 52 4.05 -18.81 -14.28
C ARG A 52 4.41 -19.96 -13.34
N GLU A 53 5.40 -20.78 -13.70
CA GLU A 53 5.87 -21.90 -12.87
C GLU A 53 6.44 -21.46 -11.51
N ASN A 54 6.95 -20.24 -11.43
CA ASN A 54 7.53 -19.65 -10.22
C ASN A 54 6.55 -18.74 -9.46
N TYR A 55 5.25 -18.82 -9.78
CA TYR A 55 4.18 -18.16 -9.04
C TYR A 55 3.21 -19.19 -8.46
N THR A 56 2.80 -18.98 -7.22
CA THR A 56 1.80 -19.83 -6.55
C THR A 56 0.83 -18.93 -5.79
N PHE A 57 -0.45 -19.08 -6.05
CA PHE A 57 -1.50 -18.45 -5.26
C PHE A 57 -2.04 -19.39 -4.19
N VAL A 58 -2.15 -18.91 -2.95
CA VAL A 58 -2.75 -19.62 -1.82
C VAL A 58 -3.86 -18.78 -1.22
N LYS A 59 -5.09 -19.26 -1.27
CA LYS A 59 -6.22 -18.63 -0.62
C LYS A 59 -6.21 -18.95 0.88
N ALA A 60 -5.78 -18.01 1.71
CA ALA A 60 -5.76 -18.18 3.16
C ALA A 60 -5.97 -16.86 3.90
N ASP A 61 -6.48 -16.94 5.12
CA ASP A 61 -6.57 -15.83 6.07
C ASP A 61 -5.26 -15.77 6.87
N ILE A 62 -4.61 -14.62 6.93
CA ILE A 62 -3.42 -14.41 7.75
C ILE A 62 -3.67 -14.63 9.25
N CYS A 63 -4.94 -14.61 9.69
CA CYS A 63 -5.34 -14.93 11.05
C CYS A 63 -5.47 -16.44 11.33
N ASP A 64 -5.39 -17.27 10.30
CA ASP A 64 -5.43 -18.73 10.41
C ASP A 64 -3.99 -19.25 10.61
N ALA A 65 -3.62 -19.47 11.88
CA ALA A 65 -2.29 -19.89 12.26
C ALA A 65 -1.89 -21.25 11.65
N ASP A 66 -2.84 -22.19 11.57
CA ASP A 66 -2.57 -23.53 11.02
C ASP A 66 -2.27 -23.44 9.52
N ALA A 67 -3.08 -22.65 8.78
CA ALA A 67 -2.86 -22.43 7.35
C ALA A 67 -1.53 -21.71 7.08
N ILE A 68 -1.19 -20.69 7.86
CA ILE A 68 0.07 -19.96 7.69
C ILE A 68 1.28 -20.81 8.06
N ASN A 69 1.25 -21.53 9.20
CA ASN A 69 2.33 -22.43 9.59
C ASN A 69 2.59 -23.49 8.52
N LYS A 70 1.55 -24.11 7.97
CA LYS A 70 1.65 -25.07 6.88
C LYS A 70 2.39 -24.51 5.66
N ILE A 71 2.11 -23.24 5.28
CA ILE A 71 2.81 -22.59 4.15
C ILE A 71 4.32 -22.50 4.43
N PHE A 72 4.73 -22.15 5.65
CA PHE A 72 6.14 -22.09 6.03
C PHE A 72 6.79 -23.48 6.15
N GLU A 73 6.04 -24.51 6.56
CA GLU A 73 6.53 -25.89 6.64
C GLU A 73 6.75 -26.52 5.25
N GLU A 74 5.85 -26.23 4.30
CA GLU A 74 5.91 -26.79 2.95
C GLU A 74 6.86 -26.03 2.01
N ASN A 75 7.32 -24.83 2.40
CA ASN A 75 8.13 -23.98 1.54
C ASN A 75 9.31 -23.35 2.29
N GLU A 76 10.46 -23.37 1.67
CA GLU A 76 11.62 -22.63 2.17
C GLU A 76 11.46 -21.14 1.79
N ILE A 77 10.88 -20.35 2.70
CA ILE A 77 10.63 -18.91 2.49
C ILE A 77 11.86 -18.12 2.94
N ASP A 78 12.38 -17.24 2.06
CA ASP A 78 13.52 -16.37 2.35
C ASP A 78 13.09 -14.98 2.77
N ARG A 79 12.05 -14.46 2.13
CA ARG A 79 11.54 -13.11 2.32
C ARG A 79 10.05 -13.13 2.56
N VAL A 80 9.59 -12.30 3.48
CA VAL A 80 8.17 -11.99 3.65
C VAL A 80 7.96 -10.51 3.33
N VAL A 81 6.94 -10.21 2.50
CA VAL A 81 6.44 -8.86 2.31
C VAL A 81 4.97 -8.84 2.69
N HIS A 82 4.68 -8.19 3.81
CA HIS A 82 3.39 -8.27 4.46
C HIS A 82 2.54 -7.04 4.14
N PHE A 83 1.68 -7.17 3.10
CA PHE A 83 0.71 -6.13 2.70
C PHE A 83 -0.69 -6.37 3.27
N ALA A 84 -1.05 -7.61 3.58
CA ALA A 84 -2.40 -7.98 3.97
C ALA A 84 -2.87 -7.16 5.18
N ALA A 85 -3.88 -6.34 4.96
CA ALA A 85 -4.49 -5.49 5.98
C ALA A 85 -5.90 -5.06 5.55
N GLU A 86 -6.76 -4.76 6.52
CA GLU A 86 -7.91 -3.91 6.31
C GLU A 86 -7.43 -2.44 6.27
N SER A 87 -7.85 -1.65 5.28
CA SER A 87 -7.24 -0.35 4.98
C SER A 87 -8.21 0.81 4.74
N HIS A 88 -9.53 0.61 4.90
CA HIS A 88 -10.51 1.65 4.61
C HIS A 88 -10.98 2.36 5.90
N VAL A 89 -10.58 3.63 6.08
CA VAL A 89 -10.84 4.40 7.30
C VAL A 89 -12.32 4.42 7.66
N ASP A 90 -13.24 4.73 6.72
CA ASP A 90 -14.68 4.79 7.01
C ASP A 90 -15.26 3.43 7.42
N ARG A 91 -14.72 2.32 6.92
CA ARG A 91 -15.06 0.97 7.39
C ARG A 91 -14.55 0.73 8.80
N SER A 92 -13.36 1.22 9.14
CA SER A 92 -12.78 1.08 10.49
C SER A 92 -13.62 1.79 11.56
N ILE A 93 -14.20 2.95 11.21
CA ILE A 93 -15.10 3.69 12.10
C ILE A 93 -16.40 2.91 12.36
N LYS A 94 -16.89 2.19 11.34
CA LYS A 94 -18.13 1.40 11.44
C LYS A 94 -17.94 0.03 12.10
N ASN A 95 -16.80 -0.61 11.84
CA ASN A 95 -16.50 -1.97 12.31
C ASN A 95 -15.02 -2.11 12.67
N PRO A 96 -14.57 -1.58 13.81
CA PRO A 96 -13.15 -1.59 14.21
C PRO A 96 -12.60 -2.99 14.52
N ASP A 97 -13.44 -3.94 14.93
CA ASP A 97 -13.02 -5.28 15.36
C ASP A 97 -12.30 -6.04 14.24
N VAL A 98 -12.77 -5.88 12.99
CA VAL A 98 -12.15 -6.53 11.82
C VAL A 98 -10.74 -6.01 11.60
N PHE A 99 -10.50 -4.71 11.85
CA PHE A 99 -9.19 -4.09 11.72
C PHE A 99 -8.22 -4.59 12.79
N VAL A 100 -8.65 -4.69 14.04
CA VAL A 100 -7.83 -5.25 15.13
C VAL A 100 -7.52 -6.72 14.83
N LYS A 101 -8.51 -7.51 14.43
CA LYS A 101 -8.31 -8.91 14.10
C LYS A 101 -7.31 -9.08 12.93
N THR A 102 -7.55 -8.42 11.82
CA THR A 102 -6.70 -8.59 10.63
C THR A 102 -5.33 -7.95 10.82
N ASN A 103 -5.29 -6.67 11.20
CA ASN A 103 -4.04 -5.91 11.18
C ASN A 103 -3.13 -6.25 12.37
N VAL A 104 -3.70 -6.53 13.54
CA VAL A 104 -2.91 -6.81 14.74
C VAL A 104 -2.70 -8.32 14.92
N LEU A 105 -3.78 -9.09 15.05
CA LEU A 105 -3.68 -10.53 15.27
C LEU A 105 -3.10 -11.24 14.04
N GLY A 106 -3.52 -10.88 12.81
CA GLY A 106 -2.96 -11.44 11.59
C GLY A 106 -1.46 -11.18 11.46
N THR A 107 -0.99 -9.97 11.78
CA THR A 107 0.46 -9.67 11.81
C THR A 107 1.19 -10.51 12.86
N LEU A 108 0.60 -10.70 14.05
CA LEU A 108 1.19 -11.56 15.08
C LEU A 108 1.33 -13.01 14.61
N VAL A 109 0.32 -13.56 13.94
CA VAL A 109 0.38 -14.91 13.35
C VAL A 109 1.53 -15.03 12.35
N MET A 110 1.65 -14.04 11.44
CA MET A 110 2.73 -14.01 10.44
C MET A 110 4.12 -13.93 11.09
N LEU A 111 4.28 -13.11 12.12
CA LEU A 111 5.54 -12.98 12.87
C LEU A 111 5.92 -14.30 13.57
N ASN A 112 4.94 -14.96 14.22
CA ASN A 112 5.16 -16.23 14.90
C ASN A 112 5.59 -17.35 13.92
N ALA A 113 4.90 -17.47 12.80
CA ALA A 113 5.20 -18.47 11.78
C ALA A 113 6.60 -18.26 11.17
N ALA A 114 6.92 -17.02 10.80
CA ALA A 114 8.24 -16.67 10.26
C ALA A 114 9.35 -16.89 11.30
N LYS A 115 9.13 -16.50 12.57
CA LYS A 115 10.06 -16.74 13.67
C LYS A 115 10.32 -18.23 13.84
N ALA A 116 9.27 -19.05 13.95
CA ALA A 116 9.40 -20.50 14.13
C ALA A 116 10.15 -21.17 12.96
N ALA A 117 9.95 -20.70 11.72
CA ALA A 117 10.60 -21.26 10.54
C ALA A 117 12.09 -20.86 10.39
N TRP A 118 12.47 -19.70 10.93
CA TRP A 118 13.79 -19.10 10.70
C TRP A 118 14.73 -19.16 11.90
N GLU A 119 14.21 -19.33 13.13
CA GLU A 119 15.00 -19.38 14.36
C GLU A 119 15.85 -20.67 14.41
N LEU A 120 17.10 -20.51 14.82
CA LEU A 120 18.04 -21.60 15.04
C LEU A 120 18.01 -22.03 16.52
N PRO A 121 18.51 -23.23 16.87
CA PRO A 121 18.50 -23.71 18.24
C PRO A 121 19.23 -22.84 19.26
N ASP A 122 20.13 -21.97 18.81
CA ASP A 122 20.86 -21.01 19.65
C ASP A 122 20.13 -19.68 19.84
N GLY A 123 18.92 -19.53 19.26
CA GLY A 123 18.12 -18.32 19.31
C GLY A 123 18.50 -17.25 18.26
N THR A 124 19.48 -17.53 17.40
CA THR A 124 19.77 -16.69 16.23
C THR A 124 18.87 -17.03 15.05
N PHE A 125 18.96 -16.30 13.96
CA PHE A 125 18.15 -16.54 12.77
C PHE A 125 19.00 -16.98 11.58
N LYS A 126 18.43 -17.82 10.73
CA LYS A 126 19.04 -18.24 9.46
C LYS A 126 19.44 -17.00 8.64
N GLU A 127 20.65 -17.02 8.11
CA GLU A 127 21.17 -15.93 7.29
C GLU A 127 20.30 -15.68 6.04
N GLY A 128 20.17 -14.44 5.64
CA GLY A 128 19.44 -14.05 4.43
C GLY A 128 17.93 -14.01 4.60
N LYS A 129 17.35 -14.37 5.73
CA LYS A 129 15.91 -14.24 6.00
C LYS A 129 15.54 -12.78 6.36
N LYS A 130 14.40 -12.30 5.88
CA LYS A 130 13.94 -10.94 6.16
C LYS A 130 12.43 -10.80 6.06
N PHE A 131 11.82 -10.19 7.06
CA PHE A 131 10.41 -9.83 7.11
C PHE A 131 10.25 -8.33 6.89
N LEU A 132 9.46 -7.91 5.92
CA LEU A 132 9.11 -6.51 5.70
C LEU A 132 7.62 -6.30 5.95
N HIS A 133 7.32 -5.44 6.93
CA HIS A 133 5.97 -5.01 7.26
C HIS A 133 5.66 -3.69 6.56
N VAL A 134 4.62 -3.68 5.72
CA VAL A 134 4.17 -2.47 5.03
C VAL A 134 3.11 -1.78 5.88
N SER A 135 3.41 -0.56 6.32
CA SER A 135 2.56 0.30 7.14
C SER A 135 2.18 1.58 6.39
N THR A 136 1.78 2.61 7.10
CA THR A 136 1.22 3.86 6.59
C THR A 136 1.73 5.05 7.38
N ASP A 137 1.78 6.21 6.75
CA ASP A 137 2.05 7.51 7.40
C ASP A 137 0.96 7.94 8.38
N GLU A 138 -0.25 7.40 8.24
CA GLU A 138 -1.37 7.69 9.14
C GLU A 138 -1.10 7.30 10.61
N VAL A 139 -0.06 6.48 10.88
CA VAL A 139 0.35 6.13 12.24
C VAL A 139 0.97 7.31 13.01
N TYR A 140 1.46 8.32 12.29
CA TYR A 140 2.10 9.49 12.90
C TYR A 140 1.11 10.58 13.36
N GLY A 141 -0.16 10.51 12.94
CA GLY A 141 -1.18 11.52 13.23
C GLY A 141 -1.29 12.60 12.17
N SER A 142 -1.57 13.84 12.56
CA SER A 142 -1.80 14.98 11.67
C SER A 142 -0.73 16.05 11.82
N LEU A 143 -0.27 16.63 10.70
CA LEU A 143 0.55 17.84 10.69
C LEU A 143 -0.35 19.06 10.60
N GLU A 144 0.02 20.13 11.33
CA GLU A 144 -0.73 21.39 11.37
C GLU A 144 -0.14 22.43 10.41
N GLU A 145 1.18 22.51 10.28
CA GLU A 145 1.87 23.56 9.54
C GLU A 145 2.44 23.07 8.18
N GLU A 146 2.54 24.00 7.23
CA GLU A 146 3.26 23.77 5.97
C GLU A 146 4.77 23.68 6.26
N GLY A 147 5.44 22.75 5.56
CA GLY A 147 6.89 22.54 5.71
C GLY A 147 7.31 21.61 6.84
N GLU A 148 6.39 21.14 7.68
CA GLU A 148 6.64 20.06 8.61
C GLU A 148 6.54 18.71 7.92
N TYR A 149 7.33 17.73 8.38
CA TYR A 149 7.30 16.36 7.88
C TYR A 149 7.36 15.35 9.02
N PHE A 150 6.73 14.21 8.83
CA PHE A 150 6.95 13.05 9.68
C PHE A 150 8.27 12.36 9.30
N TYR A 151 9.08 12.10 10.31
CA TYR A 151 10.30 11.31 10.22
C TYR A 151 10.09 9.97 10.90
N GLU A 152 10.97 9.00 10.68
CA GLU A 152 10.92 7.69 11.32
C GLU A 152 11.06 7.76 12.86
N THR A 153 11.52 8.89 13.38
CA THR A 153 11.63 9.20 14.82
C THR A 153 10.42 9.90 15.39
N THR A 154 9.45 10.31 14.54
CA THR A 154 8.21 10.96 15.01
C THR A 154 7.40 9.98 15.86
N PRO A 155 6.95 10.35 17.05
CA PRO A 155 6.06 9.53 17.85
C PRO A 155 4.76 9.21 17.12
N TYR A 156 4.21 8.01 17.33
CA TYR A 156 2.91 7.64 16.77
C TYR A 156 1.78 8.32 17.55
N ASP A 157 0.84 8.91 16.82
CA ASP A 157 -0.37 9.57 17.32
C ASP A 157 -1.59 9.29 16.42
N PRO A 158 -2.01 8.03 16.25
CA PRO A 158 -3.06 7.65 15.30
C PRO A 158 -4.45 8.10 15.73
N HIS A 159 -5.23 8.71 14.82
CA HIS A 159 -6.56 9.30 15.11
C HIS A 159 -7.74 8.46 14.60
N SER A 160 -7.52 7.37 13.88
CA SER A 160 -8.58 6.47 13.40
C SER A 160 -8.39 5.04 13.90
N PRO A 161 -9.47 4.20 13.98
CA PRO A 161 -9.31 2.79 14.29
C PRO A 161 -8.40 2.04 13.31
N TYR A 162 -8.38 2.45 12.03
CA TYR A 162 -7.43 1.93 11.04
C TYR A 162 -5.99 2.26 11.41
N SER A 163 -5.66 3.55 11.55
CA SER A 163 -4.30 3.98 11.86
C SER A 163 -3.82 3.45 13.22
N ALA A 164 -4.71 3.36 14.22
CA ALA A 164 -4.41 2.75 15.53
C ALA A 164 -4.09 1.25 15.39
N SER A 165 -4.82 0.50 14.52
CA SER A 165 -4.52 -0.91 14.27
C SER A 165 -3.19 -1.11 13.53
N LYS A 166 -2.84 -0.21 12.61
CA LYS A 166 -1.53 -0.22 11.93
C LYS A 166 -0.39 0.13 12.88
N ALA A 167 -0.54 1.18 13.69
CA ALA A 167 0.43 1.52 14.73
C ALA A 167 0.66 0.36 15.71
N SER A 168 -0.41 -0.36 16.10
CA SER A 168 -0.32 -1.54 16.96
C SER A 168 0.46 -2.68 16.28
N SER A 169 0.26 -2.92 14.99
CA SER A 169 1.01 -3.94 14.25
C SER A 169 2.50 -3.55 14.10
N ASP A 170 2.79 -2.28 13.85
CA ASP A 170 4.17 -1.77 13.80
C ASP A 170 4.89 -1.97 15.14
N MET A 171 4.20 -1.68 16.27
CA MET A 171 4.74 -1.91 17.61
C MET A 171 5.00 -3.39 17.87
N LEU A 172 4.15 -4.31 17.38
CA LEU A 172 4.42 -5.75 17.46
C LEU A 172 5.68 -6.13 16.68
N VAL A 173 5.82 -5.68 15.42
CA VAL A 173 7.02 -5.94 14.62
C VAL A 173 8.26 -5.40 15.32
N LYS A 174 8.21 -4.16 15.83
CA LYS A 174 9.29 -3.55 16.58
C LYS A 174 9.64 -4.33 17.83
N SER A 175 8.65 -4.81 18.58
CA SER A 175 8.91 -5.65 19.76
C SER A 175 9.61 -6.96 19.41
N TYR A 176 9.32 -7.57 18.26
CA TYR A 176 10.03 -8.75 17.77
C TYR A 176 11.48 -8.45 17.38
N MET A 177 11.73 -7.30 16.72
CA MET A 177 13.09 -6.84 16.44
C MET A 177 13.89 -6.64 17.73
N ASP A 178 13.32 -5.99 18.73
CA ASP A 178 14.01 -5.64 19.97
C ASP A 178 14.21 -6.86 20.87
N THR A 179 13.17 -7.68 21.06
CA THR A 179 13.17 -8.80 22.01
C THR A 179 13.92 -10.01 21.47
N TYR A 180 13.65 -10.40 20.22
CA TYR A 180 14.17 -11.62 19.63
C TYR A 180 15.30 -11.39 18.65
N LYS A 181 15.62 -10.14 18.31
CA LYS A 181 16.51 -9.81 17.18
C LYS A 181 15.98 -10.39 15.87
N PHE A 182 14.65 -10.42 15.75
CA PHE A 182 13.97 -10.94 14.57
C PHE A 182 14.28 -10.08 13.33
N PRO A 183 14.75 -10.67 12.21
CA PRO A 183 15.24 -9.92 11.06
C PRO A 183 14.09 -9.25 10.28
N ALA A 184 13.70 -8.07 10.69
CA ALA A 184 12.60 -7.33 10.07
C ALA A 184 12.92 -5.86 9.78
N ASN A 185 12.11 -5.28 8.90
CA ASN A 185 11.97 -3.86 8.65
C ASN A 185 10.48 -3.46 8.65
N ILE A 186 10.23 -2.20 8.91
CA ILE A 186 8.93 -1.55 8.72
C ILE A 186 9.08 -0.50 7.63
N THR A 187 8.07 -0.34 6.77
CA THR A 187 7.99 0.79 5.85
C THR A 187 6.67 1.53 6.06
N ASN A 188 6.74 2.84 6.24
CA ASN A 188 5.57 3.71 6.30
C ASN A 188 5.46 4.46 4.97
N CYS A 189 4.36 4.25 4.24
CA CYS A 189 4.18 4.88 2.95
C CYS A 189 3.13 5.99 3.00
N SER A 190 3.29 6.98 2.13
CA SER A 190 2.26 7.98 1.85
C SER A 190 1.13 7.41 0.97
N ASN A 191 0.13 8.22 0.64
CA ASN A 191 -1.05 7.78 -0.09
C ASN A 191 -0.70 7.24 -1.48
N ASN A 192 -0.95 5.96 -1.71
CA ASN A 192 -0.68 5.33 -3.00
C ASN A 192 -1.79 5.59 -4.02
N TYR A 193 -1.41 5.71 -5.30
CA TYR A 193 -2.32 5.75 -6.44
C TYR A 193 -1.71 5.03 -7.66
N GLY A 194 -2.55 4.61 -8.61
CA GLY A 194 -2.09 3.92 -9.81
C GLY A 194 -2.99 2.76 -10.25
N PRO A 195 -2.48 1.86 -11.10
CA PRO A 195 -3.19 0.68 -11.61
C PRO A 195 -3.73 -0.22 -10.50
N TYR A 196 -4.87 -0.86 -10.75
CA TYR A 196 -5.54 -1.83 -9.86
C TYR A 196 -6.07 -1.26 -8.54
N GLN A 197 -6.06 0.07 -8.34
CA GLN A 197 -6.62 0.68 -7.14
C GLN A 197 -8.14 0.47 -7.08
N PHE A 198 -8.62 0.02 -5.91
CA PHE A 198 -10.04 -0.29 -5.72
C PHE A 198 -10.93 0.96 -5.86
N PRO A 199 -12.08 0.87 -6.58
CA PRO A 199 -12.88 2.04 -6.99
C PRO A 199 -13.49 2.89 -5.88
N GLU A 200 -13.44 2.46 -4.61
CA GLU A 200 -13.91 3.26 -3.47
C GLU A 200 -12.94 4.37 -3.01
N LYS A 201 -11.69 4.32 -3.47
CA LYS A 201 -10.66 5.32 -3.11
C LYS A 201 -10.79 6.58 -3.97
N LEU A 202 -10.28 7.70 -3.46
CA LEU A 202 -10.49 9.04 -4.03
C LEU A 202 -10.23 9.08 -5.55
N ILE A 203 -9.03 8.76 -6.00
CA ILE A 203 -8.63 8.91 -7.41
C ILE A 203 -9.48 8.05 -8.35
N PRO A 204 -9.61 6.72 -8.17
CA PRO A 204 -10.43 5.92 -9.08
C PRO A 204 -11.92 6.27 -8.99
N LEU A 205 -12.42 6.67 -7.81
CA LEU A 205 -13.81 7.12 -7.66
C LEU A 205 -14.08 8.38 -8.50
N ILE A 206 -13.20 9.39 -8.41
CA ILE A 206 -13.34 10.63 -9.17
C ILE A 206 -13.28 10.38 -10.68
N ILE A 207 -12.31 9.57 -11.14
CA ILE A 207 -12.18 9.20 -12.57
C ILE A 207 -13.47 8.52 -13.05
N ASN A 208 -13.94 7.49 -12.36
CA ASN A 208 -15.13 6.74 -12.73
C ASN A 208 -16.39 7.63 -12.77
N ASN A 209 -16.56 8.45 -11.74
CA ASN A 209 -17.73 9.34 -11.65
C ASN A 209 -17.69 10.40 -12.73
N ALA A 210 -16.54 11.02 -12.98
CA ALA A 210 -16.39 12.03 -14.03
C ALA A 210 -16.75 11.49 -15.42
N LEU A 211 -16.24 10.29 -15.77
CA LEU A 211 -16.54 9.63 -17.04
C LEU A 211 -18.02 9.21 -17.20
N GLN A 212 -18.76 9.14 -16.10
CA GLN A 212 -20.21 8.79 -16.09
C GLN A 212 -21.11 10.01 -15.82
N GLY A 213 -20.57 11.23 -15.70
CA GLY A 213 -21.33 12.43 -15.37
C GLY A 213 -21.96 12.39 -13.97
N LYS A 214 -21.40 11.62 -13.03
CA LYS A 214 -21.87 11.50 -11.65
C LYS A 214 -21.20 12.52 -10.74
N SER A 215 -21.84 12.81 -9.60
CA SER A 215 -21.30 13.71 -8.56
C SER A 215 -19.91 13.28 -8.10
N LEU A 216 -19.02 14.28 -7.93
CA LEU A 216 -17.65 14.14 -7.40
C LEU A 216 -17.66 14.62 -5.95
N PRO A 217 -17.75 13.72 -4.96
CA PRO A 217 -17.87 14.11 -3.56
C PRO A 217 -16.55 14.66 -3.02
N VAL A 218 -16.63 15.84 -2.39
CA VAL A 218 -15.52 16.50 -1.71
C VAL A 218 -15.84 16.60 -0.23
N TYR A 219 -15.09 15.94 0.62
CA TYR A 219 -15.26 15.99 2.07
C TYR A 219 -14.85 17.35 2.63
N GLY A 220 -15.70 17.93 3.50
CA GLY A 220 -15.44 19.20 4.15
C GLY A 220 -15.19 20.33 3.14
N ASP A 221 -14.09 21.05 3.29
CA ASP A 221 -13.66 22.13 2.39
C ASP A 221 -12.73 21.66 1.25
N GLY A 222 -12.39 20.39 1.21
CA GLY A 222 -11.51 19.80 0.21
C GLY A 222 -10.02 20.15 0.35
N LYS A 223 -9.64 20.86 1.41
CA LYS A 223 -8.27 21.36 1.62
C LYS A 223 -7.37 20.43 2.43
N ASN A 224 -7.84 19.23 2.78
CA ASN A 224 -6.97 18.22 3.38
C ASN A 224 -5.84 17.89 2.40
N VAL A 225 -4.61 17.94 2.91
CA VAL A 225 -3.39 17.68 2.12
C VAL A 225 -2.94 16.25 2.30
N ARG A 226 -2.58 15.60 1.19
CA ARG A 226 -1.99 14.26 1.17
C ARG A 226 -0.74 14.27 0.30
N ASP A 227 0.24 13.52 0.71
CA ASP A 227 1.39 13.19 -0.13
C ASP A 227 1.04 11.97 -0.99
N TRP A 228 1.27 12.04 -2.29
CA TRP A 228 0.82 11.04 -3.27
C TRP A 228 2.00 10.31 -3.88
N LEU A 229 2.02 8.99 -3.68
CA LEU A 229 3.06 8.08 -4.13
C LEU A 229 2.54 7.18 -5.24
N TYR A 230 3.17 7.24 -6.41
CA TYR A 230 2.84 6.32 -7.49
C TYR A 230 3.20 4.88 -7.09
N VAL A 231 2.30 3.95 -7.31
CA VAL A 231 2.41 2.59 -6.75
C VAL A 231 3.62 1.80 -7.24
N GLU A 232 4.10 2.05 -8.47
CA GLU A 232 5.31 1.39 -8.99
C GLU A 232 6.58 1.92 -8.30
N ASP A 233 6.63 3.22 -7.98
CA ASP A 233 7.71 3.79 -7.15
C ASP A 233 7.71 3.20 -5.75
N HIS A 234 6.53 2.98 -5.16
CA HIS A 234 6.40 2.29 -3.88
C HIS A 234 6.92 0.85 -3.96
N ALA A 235 6.52 0.08 -4.98
CA ALA A 235 7.00 -1.28 -5.19
C ALA A 235 8.54 -1.33 -5.30
N LYS A 236 9.13 -0.38 -6.03
CA LYS A 236 10.58 -0.20 -6.13
C LYS A 236 11.21 0.10 -4.77
N GLY A 237 10.61 0.99 -3.98
CA GLY A 237 11.09 1.33 -2.63
C GLY A 237 11.09 0.13 -1.69
N ILE A 238 10.00 -0.65 -1.67
CA ILE A 238 9.89 -1.89 -0.87
C ILE A 238 10.98 -2.87 -1.25
N ASP A 239 11.17 -3.13 -2.56
CA ASP A 239 12.21 -4.04 -3.03
C ASP A 239 13.61 -3.56 -2.63
N MET A 240 13.90 -2.26 -2.77
CA MET A 240 15.19 -1.71 -2.38
C MET A 240 15.44 -1.81 -0.86
N VAL A 241 14.40 -1.62 -0.02
CA VAL A 241 14.51 -1.86 1.42
C VAL A 241 14.74 -3.35 1.69
N GLN A 242 14.05 -4.26 0.98
CA GLN A 242 14.31 -5.70 1.09
C GLN A 242 15.76 -6.07 0.78
N GLU A 243 16.35 -5.47 -0.25
CA GLU A 243 17.71 -5.82 -0.69
C GLU A 243 18.81 -5.10 0.11
N LYS A 244 18.64 -3.81 0.44
CA LYS A 244 19.70 -2.94 0.96
C LYS A 244 19.40 -2.34 2.33
N GLY A 245 18.13 -2.32 2.76
CA GLY A 245 17.76 -1.73 4.04
C GLY A 245 18.43 -2.43 5.22
N ARG A 246 18.95 -1.65 6.17
CA ARG A 246 19.50 -2.19 7.42
C ARG A 246 18.41 -2.87 8.22
N LEU A 247 18.66 -4.04 8.76
CA LEU A 247 17.72 -4.75 9.65
C LEU A 247 17.37 -3.90 10.87
N PHE A 248 16.19 -4.09 11.42
CA PHE A 248 15.66 -3.44 12.62
C PHE A 248 15.32 -1.96 12.44
N GLU A 249 15.27 -1.48 11.21
CA GLU A 249 14.99 -0.09 10.89
C GLU A 249 13.59 0.10 10.28
N THR A 250 13.02 1.27 10.53
CA THR A 250 11.84 1.80 9.82
C THR A 250 12.31 2.73 8.71
N TYR A 251 11.62 2.70 7.55
CA TYR A 251 11.86 3.59 6.42
C TYR A 251 10.56 4.23 5.97
N ASN A 252 10.55 5.54 5.85
CA ASN A 252 9.47 6.30 5.23
C ASN A 252 9.62 6.29 3.70
N ILE A 253 8.52 5.96 3.00
CA ILE A 253 8.47 5.93 1.54
C ILE A 253 7.42 6.96 1.08
N GLY A 254 7.84 8.21 0.89
CA GLY A 254 7.01 9.35 0.54
C GLY A 254 7.08 9.72 -0.94
N GLY A 255 5.99 10.26 -1.47
CA GLY A 255 5.87 10.63 -2.87
C GLY A 255 6.45 12.01 -3.23
N HIS A 256 6.64 12.89 -2.24
CA HIS A 256 6.99 14.29 -2.45
C HIS A 256 6.01 15.04 -3.38
N ASN A 257 4.76 14.62 -3.38
CA ASN A 257 3.70 15.15 -4.21
C ASN A 257 2.51 15.60 -3.33
N GLU A 258 2.74 16.53 -2.43
CA GLU A 258 1.70 17.07 -1.56
C GLU A 258 0.66 17.87 -2.35
N LYS A 259 -0.60 17.47 -2.26
CA LYS A 259 -1.72 18.18 -2.92
C LYS A 259 -2.96 18.14 -2.05
N GLN A 260 -3.76 19.20 -2.13
CA GLN A 260 -5.09 19.24 -1.54
C GLN A 260 -6.04 18.34 -2.33
N ASN A 261 -7.00 17.72 -1.65
CA ASN A 261 -7.97 16.83 -2.30
C ASN A 261 -8.72 17.53 -3.46
N ILE A 262 -9.07 18.80 -3.32
CA ILE A 262 -9.71 19.56 -4.38
C ILE A 262 -8.79 19.77 -5.59
N GLN A 263 -7.50 20.00 -5.39
CA GLN A 263 -6.53 20.12 -6.48
C GLN A 263 -6.41 18.81 -7.27
N ILE A 264 -6.44 17.67 -6.58
CA ILE A 264 -6.44 16.34 -7.22
C ILE A 264 -7.62 16.21 -8.19
N ILE A 265 -8.81 16.64 -7.77
CA ILE A 265 -10.01 16.57 -8.60
C ILE A 265 -9.86 17.42 -9.85
N HIS A 266 -9.37 18.65 -9.74
CA HIS A 266 -9.12 19.52 -10.91
C HIS A 266 -8.10 18.88 -11.86
N ILE A 267 -6.96 18.38 -11.35
CA ILE A 267 -5.93 17.72 -12.17
C ILE A 267 -6.52 16.50 -12.91
N ILE A 268 -7.35 15.70 -12.26
CA ILE A 268 -8.02 14.56 -12.90
C ILE A 268 -8.95 15.01 -14.02
N LEU A 269 -9.79 16.03 -13.77
CA LEU A 269 -10.72 16.56 -14.76
C LEU A 269 -9.99 17.12 -15.98
N ASP A 270 -8.94 17.91 -15.78
CA ASP A 270 -8.11 18.47 -16.85
C ASP A 270 -7.43 17.36 -17.66
N THR A 271 -6.85 16.38 -16.96
CA THR A 271 -6.21 15.21 -17.60
C THR A 271 -7.21 14.42 -18.46
N LEU A 272 -8.43 14.16 -17.96
CA LEU A 272 -9.47 13.48 -18.73
C LEU A 272 -9.92 14.28 -19.93
N GLN A 273 -10.07 15.60 -19.81
CA GLN A 273 -10.41 16.50 -20.91
C GLN A 273 -9.35 16.50 -22.02
N GLU A 274 -8.07 16.42 -21.66
CA GLU A 274 -6.96 16.32 -22.62
C GLU A 274 -6.89 14.96 -23.30
N MET A 275 -7.12 13.89 -22.54
CA MET A 275 -6.88 12.51 -23.03
C MET A 275 -8.04 11.94 -23.85
N LEU A 276 -9.28 12.39 -23.58
CA LEU A 276 -10.44 11.93 -24.34
C LEU A 276 -10.43 12.53 -25.74
N PRO A 277 -10.61 11.70 -26.80
CA PRO A 277 -10.65 12.18 -28.19
C PRO A 277 -11.77 13.20 -28.43
N GLU A 278 -11.58 14.09 -29.39
CA GLU A 278 -12.66 14.94 -29.88
C GLU A 278 -13.82 14.08 -30.40
N GLY A 279 -15.04 14.40 -29.93
CA GLY A 279 -16.26 13.65 -30.26
C GLY A 279 -16.54 12.44 -29.37
N ASP A 280 -15.68 12.14 -28.39
CA ASP A 280 -16.00 11.14 -27.38
C ASP A 280 -17.10 11.68 -26.46
N PRO A 281 -18.26 11.01 -26.34
CA PRO A 281 -19.40 11.50 -25.54
C PRO A 281 -19.06 11.65 -24.06
N ARG A 282 -18.06 10.94 -23.55
CA ARG A 282 -17.59 11.06 -22.16
C ARG A 282 -16.94 12.43 -21.90
N LYS A 283 -16.35 13.06 -22.93
CA LYS A 283 -15.71 14.37 -22.82
C LYS A 283 -16.70 15.48 -22.41
N GLU A 284 -17.95 15.40 -22.89
CA GLU A 284 -19.01 16.33 -22.52
C GLU A 284 -19.50 16.15 -21.07
N LEU A 285 -19.32 14.95 -20.52
CA LEU A 285 -19.71 14.65 -19.12
C LEU A 285 -18.68 15.16 -18.11
N VAL A 286 -17.39 15.14 -18.46
CA VAL A 286 -16.31 15.58 -17.57
C VAL A 286 -16.40 17.09 -17.31
N SER A 287 -16.74 17.48 -16.10
CA SER A 287 -16.99 18.89 -15.77
C SER A 287 -16.81 19.17 -14.28
N GLU A 288 -16.27 20.33 -13.94
CA GLU A 288 -16.22 20.87 -12.57
C GLU A 288 -17.60 21.03 -11.91
N LYS A 289 -18.67 21.16 -12.72
CA LYS A 289 -20.05 21.22 -12.21
C LYS A 289 -20.49 19.97 -11.46
N LEU A 290 -19.75 18.86 -11.61
CA LEU A 290 -20.01 17.62 -10.88
C LEU A 290 -19.49 17.67 -9.44
N ILE A 291 -18.63 18.63 -9.08
CA ILE A 291 -18.07 18.76 -7.74
C ILE A 291 -19.19 19.06 -6.73
N THR A 292 -19.27 18.24 -5.69
CA THR A 292 -20.30 18.34 -4.65
C THR A 292 -19.65 18.23 -3.28
N TYR A 293 -19.73 19.29 -2.49
CA TYR A 293 -19.22 19.26 -1.12
C TYR A 293 -20.15 18.48 -0.21
N VAL A 294 -19.58 17.57 0.59
CA VAL A 294 -20.31 16.72 1.53
C VAL A 294 -19.78 16.92 2.94
N GLU A 295 -20.53 16.43 3.95
CA GLU A 295 -20.11 16.49 5.35
C GLU A 295 -18.75 15.79 5.52
N ASP A 296 -17.87 16.39 6.32
CA ASP A 296 -16.55 15.85 6.55
C ASP A 296 -16.62 14.61 7.46
N ARG A 297 -15.63 13.72 7.31
CA ARG A 297 -15.55 12.51 8.15
C ARG A 297 -15.03 12.86 9.56
N LYS A 298 -15.42 12.06 10.53
CA LYS A 298 -14.93 12.17 11.91
C LYS A 298 -13.44 11.78 11.96
N GLY A 299 -12.65 12.57 12.69
CA GLY A 299 -11.21 12.31 12.81
C GLY A 299 -10.44 12.43 11.49
N HIS A 300 -10.83 13.37 10.64
CA HIS A 300 -10.19 13.59 9.35
C HIS A 300 -8.95 14.47 9.52
N ASP A 301 -7.79 13.85 9.55
CA ASP A 301 -6.51 14.54 9.66
C ASP A 301 -6.31 15.57 8.56
N ARG A 302 -5.75 16.71 8.93
CA ARG A 302 -5.60 17.86 8.02
C ARG A 302 -4.52 17.63 6.97
N ARG A 303 -3.34 17.16 7.39
CA ARG A 303 -2.20 17.03 6.50
C ARG A 303 -1.34 15.82 6.83
N TYR A 304 -0.93 15.09 5.79
CA TYR A 304 0.12 14.08 5.85
C TYR A 304 1.25 14.45 4.89
N ALA A 305 2.48 14.40 5.40
CA ALA A 305 3.69 14.50 4.60
C ALA A 305 4.82 13.76 5.32
N ILE A 306 5.51 12.87 4.63
CA ILE A 306 6.62 12.11 5.21
C ILE A 306 7.93 12.42 4.50
N ALA A 307 9.02 12.50 5.27
CA ALA A 307 10.35 12.73 4.75
C ALA A 307 10.96 11.39 4.27
N PRO A 308 11.32 11.26 2.98
CA PRO A 308 12.00 10.07 2.46
C PRO A 308 13.52 10.18 2.53
N ASP A 309 14.07 11.06 3.38
CA ASP A 309 15.51 11.35 3.42
C ASP A 309 16.33 10.13 3.80
N LYS A 310 15.90 9.40 4.83
CA LYS A 310 16.60 8.20 5.31
C LYS A 310 16.70 7.12 4.25
N ILE A 311 15.60 6.79 3.57
CA ILE A 311 15.62 5.78 2.50
C ILE A 311 16.46 6.24 1.32
N LYS A 312 16.47 7.53 1.01
CA LYS A 312 17.33 8.10 -0.04
C LYS A 312 18.81 7.96 0.32
N GLU A 313 19.18 8.30 1.54
CA GLU A 313 20.58 8.27 1.98
C GLU A 313 21.12 6.85 2.15
N GLU A 314 20.34 5.95 2.78
CA GLU A 314 20.81 4.62 3.15
C GLU A 314 20.60 3.59 2.04
N VAL A 315 19.56 3.72 1.25
CA VAL A 315 19.13 2.72 0.26
C VAL A 315 19.29 3.22 -1.16
N GLY A 316 19.31 4.55 -1.36
CA GLY A 316 19.44 5.20 -2.68
C GLY A 316 18.09 5.27 -3.43
N TRP A 317 16.97 5.15 -2.73
CA TRP A 317 15.65 5.27 -3.33
C TRP A 317 15.10 6.71 -3.23
N TYR A 318 14.42 7.14 -4.27
CA TYR A 318 13.65 8.38 -4.32
C TYR A 318 12.49 8.21 -5.32
N PRO A 319 11.32 8.84 -5.12
CA PRO A 319 10.22 8.75 -6.07
C PRO A 319 10.62 9.38 -7.41
N GLU A 320 10.31 8.69 -8.51
CA GLU A 320 10.68 9.11 -9.88
C GLU A 320 9.47 9.65 -10.64
N THR A 321 8.24 9.27 -10.24
CA THR A 321 7.01 9.62 -10.94
C THR A 321 6.40 10.89 -10.35
N MET A 322 6.38 11.97 -11.13
CA MET A 322 5.65 13.18 -10.78
C MET A 322 4.15 12.90 -10.78
N PHE A 323 3.38 13.61 -9.93
CA PHE A 323 1.95 13.35 -9.77
C PHE A 323 1.17 13.44 -11.08
N GLU A 324 1.43 14.45 -11.90
CA GLU A 324 0.78 14.70 -13.17
C GLU A 324 1.03 13.55 -14.18
N ASP A 325 2.24 13.01 -14.21
CA ASP A 325 2.59 11.86 -15.06
C ASP A 325 1.89 10.58 -14.58
N GLY A 326 1.92 10.33 -13.26
CA GLY A 326 1.25 9.18 -12.66
C GLY A 326 -0.28 9.21 -12.81
N ILE A 327 -0.92 10.39 -12.72
CA ILE A 327 -2.35 10.54 -12.99
C ILE A 327 -2.66 10.24 -14.45
N ARG A 328 -1.84 10.71 -15.38
CA ARG A 328 -2.01 10.41 -16.81
C ARG A 328 -1.93 8.91 -17.09
N LEU A 329 -0.96 8.21 -16.50
CA LEU A 329 -0.86 6.74 -16.58
C LEU A 329 -2.07 6.04 -15.94
N THR A 330 -2.57 6.56 -14.82
CA THR A 330 -3.76 6.02 -14.15
C THR A 330 -5.02 6.23 -15.00
N CYS A 331 -5.22 7.42 -15.57
CA CYS A 331 -6.38 7.72 -16.41
C CYS A 331 -6.41 6.88 -17.71
N LEU A 332 -5.26 6.49 -18.25
CA LEU A 332 -5.18 5.62 -19.43
C LEU A 332 -5.95 4.31 -19.25
N LEU A 333 -5.95 3.74 -18.05
CA LEU A 333 -6.67 2.50 -17.74
C LEU A 333 -8.20 2.64 -17.89
N TYR A 334 -8.73 3.84 -17.65
CA TYR A 334 -10.18 4.13 -17.69
C TYR A 334 -10.63 4.71 -19.03
N THR A 335 -9.72 5.27 -19.82
CA THR A 335 -10.02 5.92 -21.10
C THR A 335 -9.74 5.04 -22.30
N SER A 336 -8.90 4.00 -22.17
CA SER A 336 -8.61 3.04 -23.24
C SER A 336 -9.87 2.27 -23.68
N PRO A 337 -10.00 1.94 -24.99
CA PRO A 337 -11.19 1.24 -25.52
C PRO A 337 -11.31 -0.23 -25.11
N SER A 338 -10.31 -0.80 -24.48
CA SER A 338 -10.35 -2.17 -23.94
C SER A 338 -10.47 -2.11 -22.41
N PRO A 339 -11.60 -2.53 -21.84
CA PRO A 339 -11.66 -2.74 -20.40
C PRO A 339 -10.73 -3.90 -20.05
N ARG A 340 -9.72 -3.63 -19.29
CA ARG A 340 -8.94 -4.67 -18.62
C ARG A 340 -9.44 -4.86 -17.20
#